data_9c1aed9359166203d682ad8763f9c9fe
#
_entry.id   9c1aed9359166203d682ad8763f9c9fe
#
_cell.length_a   1.000
_cell.length_b   1.000
_cell.length_c   1.000
_cell.angle_alpha   90.00
_cell.angle_beta   90.00
_cell.angle_gamma   90.00
#
_symmetry.space_group_name_H-M   'P 1'
#
loop_
_entity.id
_entity.type
_entity.pdbx_description
1 polymer ?
#
loop_
_entity_poly.entity_id
_entity_poly.type
_entity_poly.pdbx_seq_one_letter_code
_entity_poly.pdbx_strand_id
1 'polypeptide(L)'
;MVIVETSKEFRNFAKVFNELDSIVIPIECDFNKHPKDTKLCLLYIKTISEDSKEYILPFRHSDALNLEIHMIDNLWTSKNVYTYDKKKLLHFFDWKDTHDVQMNYYLEKNEPLVIDDVLTNAHEYFHRKYYGKSNVNCIIPIMKHLEWCRNVVEILKKAGVIGLKETESVYNIYNEDVLENLQKIESNGLQTIDGMVYSEYNPYTATGRPSNRFGGLNFAALNKKDGSRKKFVSRYGKEGMLVEMDYDAYHLRLIGEVVDYQFPKGSVHNHMAKLYGVDYDEAKSLSFQYLYGSIPYEVSQLNPFFARVETYVESVWKRYKSNNFIESDIYNKRIYRKNLSDMNKNKVFNYLIQLMETENNMKILTELLPEISDYKSKLVLYSYDSFLFDFYLPDGLDFLQKVKGIIEQNGKFPVKVGKGWNYHEMEDITEKFE
;
A
#
# COMPACT_ATOMS: atom_id res chain seq x y z
N MET A 1 -20.59 28.25 4.60
CA MET A 1 -19.28 28.04 3.93
C MET A 1 -18.45 29.31 4.05
N VAL A 2 -17.16 29.19 4.32
CA VAL A 2 -16.19 30.30 4.40
C VAL A 2 -15.01 29.95 3.49
N ILE A 3 -14.64 30.84 2.57
CA ILE A 3 -13.36 30.74 1.85
C ILE A 3 -12.36 31.54 2.70
N VAL A 4 -11.26 30.86 3.06
CA VAL A 4 -10.25 31.44 3.95
C VAL A 4 -9.10 31.96 3.07
N GLU A 5 -9.06 33.29 2.88
CA GLU A 5 -8.16 33.95 1.92
C GLU A 5 -7.11 34.83 2.59
N THR A 6 -7.28 35.12 3.88
CA THR A 6 -6.41 36.05 4.62
C THR A 6 -5.85 35.38 5.89
N SER A 7 -4.72 35.88 6.38
CA SER A 7 -4.13 35.42 7.65
C SER A 7 -5.07 35.65 8.86
N LYS A 8 -5.96 36.63 8.80
CA LYS A 8 -6.95 36.86 9.85
C LYS A 8 -8.02 35.77 9.84
N GLU A 9 -8.54 35.44 8.67
CA GLU A 9 -9.54 34.38 8.51
C GLU A 9 -8.93 33.02 8.85
N PHE A 10 -7.68 32.80 8.47
CA PHE A 10 -6.97 31.57 8.83
C PHE A 10 -6.84 31.42 10.35
N ARG A 11 -6.48 32.49 11.09
CA ARG A 11 -6.42 32.42 12.56
C ARG A 11 -7.80 32.12 13.18
N ASN A 12 -8.87 32.64 12.62
CA ASN A 12 -10.22 32.35 13.09
C ASN A 12 -10.62 30.90 12.79
N PHE A 13 -10.31 30.42 11.59
CA PHE A 13 -10.50 29.03 11.22
C PHE A 13 -9.72 28.09 12.13
N ALA A 14 -8.42 28.35 12.38
CA ALA A 14 -7.56 27.51 13.21
C ALA A 14 -8.12 27.33 14.65
N LYS A 15 -8.71 28.36 15.24
CA LYS A 15 -9.38 28.24 16.54
C LYS A 15 -10.54 27.25 16.51
N VAL A 16 -11.38 27.31 15.48
CA VAL A 16 -12.52 26.38 15.32
C VAL A 16 -12.05 24.97 15.04
N PHE A 17 -11.03 24.80 14.19
CA PHE A 17 -10.45 23.52 13.84
C PHE A 17 -9.83 22.82 15.06
N ASN A 18 -9.19 23.57 15.95
CA ASN A 18 -8.61 23.03 17.19
C ASN A 18 -9.63 22.58 18.22
N GLU A 19 -10.90 22.99 18.09
CA GLU A 19 -11.94 22.70 19.08
C GLU A 19 -12.92 21.60 18.63
N LEU A 20 -12.98 21.28 17.33
CA LEU A 20 -13.99 20.39 16.76
C LEU A 20 -13.37 19.28 15.90
N ASP A 21 -13.94 18.08 15.99
CA ASP A 21 -13.67 17.03 15.03
C ASP A 21 -14.00 17.50 13.62
N SER A 22 -13.22 17.07 12.65
CA SER A 22 -13.33 17.61 11.29
C SER A 22 -13.09 16.54 10.22
N ILE A 23 -13.74 16.72 9.07
CA ILE A 23 -13.47 15.97 7.83
C ILE A 23 -12.60 16.86 6.96
N VAL A 24 -11.51 16.32 6.42
CA VAL A 24 -10.54 17.00 5.58
C VAL A 24 -10.39 16.28 4.25
N ILE A 25 -10.50 17.02 3.13
CA ILE A 25 -10.37 16.48 1.78
C ILE A 25 -9.40 17.36 0.99
N PRO A 26 -8.20 16.86 0.64
CA PRO A 26 -7.26 17.57 -0.22
C PRO A 26 -7.68 17.45 -1.69
N ILE A 27 -7.54 18.54 -2.45
CA ILE A 27 -7.73 18.55 -3.89
C ILE A 27 -6.43 19.03 -4.54
N GLU A 28 -5.82 18.17 -5.34
CA GLU A 28 -4.61 18.45 -6.11
C GLU A 28 -4.88 19.32 -7.33
N CYS A 29 -3.86 20.04 -7.82
CA CYS A 29 -3.98 20.86 -9.03
C CYS A 29 -4.27 20.01 -10.28
N ASP A 30 -3.73 18.80 -10.33
CA ASP A 30 -3.92 17.85 -11.42
C ASP A 30 -4.09 16.44 -10.86
N PHE A 31 -5.31 15.93 -10.84
CA PHE A 31 -5.61 14.60 -10.28
C PHE A 31 -5.18 13.43 -11.17
N ASN A 32 -4.78 13.68 -12.44
CA ASN A 32 -4.19 12.67 -13.30
C ASN A 32 -2.71 12.41 -12.98
N LYS A 33 -2.11 13.25 -12.11
CA LYS A 33 -0.74 13.10 -11.67
C LYS A 33 -0.69 12.53 -10.26
N HIS A 34 0.39 11.79 -10.01
CA HIS A 34 0.68 11.37 -8.64
C HIS A 34 0.82 12.60 -7.73
N PRO A 35 0.37 12.57 -6.45
CA PRO A 35 0.48 13.72 -5.54
C PRO A 35 1.88 14.33 -5.42
N LYS A 36 2.94 13.54 -5.63
CA LYS A 36 4.33 14.02 -5.67
C LYS A 36 4.69 14.81 -6.93
N ASP A 37 3.95 14.62 -8.02
CA ASP A 37 4.15 15.31 -9.32
C ASP A 37 3.21 16.51 -9.51
N THR A 38 2.35 16.78 -8.54
CA THR A 38 1.42 17.89 -8.56
C THR A 38 1.55 18.74 -7.29
N LYS A 39 0.70 19.72 -7.15
CA LYS A 39 0.62 20.59 -5.98
C LYS A 39 -0.79 20.55 -5.41
N LEU A 40 -0.94 20.93 -4.15
CA LEU A 40 -2.26 21.14 -3.55
C LEU A 40 -2.92 22.38 -4.17
N CYS A 41 -4.14 22.18 -4.67
CA CYS A 41 -4.98 23.28 -5.19
C CYS A 41 -5.73 23.95 -4.05
N LEU A 42 -6.52 23.16 -3.32
CA LEU A 42 -7.26 23.60 -2.15
C LEU A 42 -7.45 22.47 -1.14
N LEU A 43 -7.78 22.86 0.09
CA LEU A 43 -8.17 21.94 1.16
C LEU A 43 -9.61 22.27 1.58
N TYR A 44 -10.50 21.28 1.48
CA TYR A 44 -11.84 21.38 2.03
C TYR A 44 -11.85 20.83 3.45
N ILE A 45 -12.50 21.55 4.37
CA ILE A 45 -12.65 21.15 5.77
C ILE A 45 -14.09 21.35 6.20
N LYS A 46 -14.68 20.33 6.82
CA LYS A 46 -16.00 20.38 7.41
C LYS A 46 -15.94 19.96 8.87
N THR A 47 -16.37 20.84 9.77
CA THR A 47 -16.46 20.51 11.20
C THR A 47 -17.63 19.56 11.48
N ILE A 48 -17.45 18.68 12.47
CA ILE A 48 -18.45 17.72 12.92
C ILE A 48 -19.07 18.28 14.22
N SER A 49 -20.21 18.97 14.09
CA SER A 49 -20.97 19.52 15.21
C SER A 49 -22.41 19.77 14.75
N GLU A 50 -23.34 20.10 15.68
CA GLU A 50 -24.71 20.52 15.33
C GLU A 50 -24.69 21.77 14.42
N ASP A 51 -23.82 22.74 14.71
CA ASP A 51 -23.57 23.93 13.90
C ASP A 51 -22.39 23.74 12.95
N SER A 52 -22.38 22.61 12.17
CA SER A 52 -21.26 22.31 11.29
C SER A 52 -20.95 23.42 10.29
N LYS A 53 -19.65 23.77 10.18
CA LYS A 53 -19.13 24.79 9.27
C LYS A 53 -18.30 24.17 8.18
N GLU A 54 -18.34 24.77 7.01
CA GLU A 54 -17.51 24.36 5.86
C GLU A 54 -16.50 25.47 5.56
N TYR A 55 -15.25 25.07 5.36
CA TYR A 55 -14.13 25.93 5.02
C TYR A 55 -13.44 25.43 3.75
N ILE A 56 -13.03 26.36 2.91
CA ILE A 56 -12.14 26.12 1.77
C ILE A 56 -10.89 26.96 1.98
N LEU A 57 -9.75 26.31 1.98
CA LEU A 57 -8.43 26.91 2.07
C LEU A 57 -7.76 26.81 0.69
N PRO A 58 -7.75 27.87 -0.12
CA PRO A 58 -7.11 27.86 -1.43
C PRO A 58 -5.61 28.08 -1.31
N PHE A 59 -4.81 27.35 -2.10
CA PHE A 59 -3.35 27.47 -2.17
C PHE A 59 -2.87 27.79 -3.59
N ARG A 60 -3.58 27.31 -4.61
CA ARG A 60 -3.23 27.49 -6.03
C ARG A 60 -4.49 27.54 -6.90
N HIS A 61 -5.48 28.31 -6.49
CA HIS A 61 -6.76 28.41 -7.20
C HIS A 61 -6.93 29.77 -7.87
N SER A 62 -7.47 29.80 -9.11
CA SER A 62 -7.64 31.02 -9.89
C SER A 62 -8.70 31.97 -9.34
N ASP A 63 -9.72 31.45 -8.65
CA ASP A 63 -10.90 32.20 -8.21
C ASP A 63 -10.74 32.75 -6.79
N ALA A 64 -9.55 32.66 -6.17
CA ALA A 64 -9.37 33.03 -4.77
C ALA A 64 -8.01 33.68 -4.51
N LEU A 65 -7.91 34.46 -3.44
CA LEU A 65 -6.62 34.81 -2.86
C LEU A 65 -6.04 33.58 -2.14
N ASN A 66 -4.87 33.15 -2.59
CA ASN A 66 -4.29 31.93 -2.11
C ASN A 66 -3.51 32.11 -0.81
N LEU A 67 -3.67 31.17 0.11
CA LEU A 67 -2.87 31.09 1.33
C LEU A 67 -1.47 30.55 1.04
N GLU A 68 -0.52 30.87 1.89
CA GLU A 68 0.81 30.24 1.87
C GLU A 68 0.74 28.86 2.51
N ILE A 69 1.28 27.84 1.84
CA ILE A 69 1.17 26.44 2.29
C ILE A 69 1.75 26.22 3.69
N HIS A 70 2.84 26.94 4.06
CA HIS A 70 3.47 26.82 5.37
C HIS A 70 2.56 27.23 6.55
N MET A 71 1.44 27.91 6.29
CA MET A 71 0.46 28.21 7.35
C MET A 71 -0.20 26.94 7.88
N ILE A 72 -0.32 25.91 7.04
CA ILE A 72 -0.90 24.62 7.43
C ILE A 72 0.11 23.76 8.21
N ASP A 73 1.40 23.88 7.94
CA ASP A 73 2.44 23.08 8.62
C ASP A 73 2.43 23.25 10.15
N ASN A 74 1.95 24.43 10.62
CA ASN A 74 1.82 24.74 12.03
C ASN A 74 0.38 24.55 12.56
N LEU A 75 -0.52 24.04 11.75
CA LEU A 75 -1.89 23.77 12.18
C LEU A 75 -1.90 22.47 12.98
N TRP A 76 -2.32 22.58 14.23
CA TRP A 76 -2.43 21.47 15.16
C TRP A 76 -3.84 21.38 15.72
N THR A 77 -4.29 20.17 16.03
CA THR A 77 -5.53 19.93 16.74
C THR A 77 -5.39 18.73 17.67
N SER A 78 -6.10 18.79 18.81
CA SER A 78 -6.28 17.63 19.72
C SER A 78 -7.55 16.85 19.41
N LYS A 79 -8.24 17.20 18.31
CA LYS A 79 -9.51 16.62 17.90
C LYS A 79 -9.29 15.63 16.77
N ASN A 80 -10.30 14.77 16.54
CA ASN A 80 -10.21 13.79 15.48
C ASN A 80 -10.31 14.45 14.11
N VAL A 81 -9.39 14.07 13.23
CA VAL A 81 -9.39 14.47 11.82
C VAL A 81 -9.68 13.25 10.99
N TYR A 82 -10.72 13.31 10.18
CA TYR A 82 -11.13 12.25 9.27
C TYR A 82 -10.84 12.63 7.83
N THR A 83 -10.38 11.71 7.03
CA THR A 83 -10.20 11.91 5.59
C THR A 83 -10.68 10.69 4.81
N TYR A 84 -11.04 10.91 3.55
CA TYR A 84 -11.38 9.80 2.65
C TYR A 84 -10.15 8.99 2.21
N ASP A 85 -9.01 9.66 2.02
CA ASP A 85 -7.75 9.05 1.58
C ASP A 85 -6.57 9.65 2.36
N LYS A 86 -6.17 8.93 3.42
CA LYS A 86 -5.05 9.35 4.29
C LYS A 86 -3.73 9.36 3.52
N LYS A 87 -3.46 8.39 2.66
CA LYS A 87 -2.20 8.36 1.89
C LYS A 87 -2.05 9.61 1.02
N LYS A 88 -3.12 10.01 0.33
CA LYS A 88 -3.13 11.26 -0.45
C LYS A 88 -2.85 12.48 0.44
N LEU A 89 -3.51 12.58 1.59
CA LEU A 89 -3.30 13.67 2.53
C LEU A 89 -1.85 13.75 3.01
N LEU A 90 -1.24 12.61 3.35
CA LEU A 90 0.13 12.51 3.82
C LEU A 90 1.20 12.87 2.76
N HIS A 91 0.85 12.89 1.47
CA HIS A 91 1.75 13.43 0.45
C HIS A 91 1.86 14.96 0.49
N PHE A 92 0.89 15.63 1.10
CA PHE A 92 0.87 17.10 1.23
C PHE A 92 1.22 17.57 2.64
N PHE A 93 0.82 16.84 3.68
CA PHE A 93 0.96 17.24 5.09
C PHE A 93 1.40 16.05 5.96
N ASP A 94 2.20 16.29 6.98
CA ASP A 94 2.59 15.26 7.98
C ASP A 94 1.51 15.12 9.10
N TRP A 95 0.29 14.83 8.70
CA TRP A 95 -0.85 14.65 9.60
C TRP A 95 -1.14 13.18 9.87
N LYS A 96 -0.22 12.52 10.59
CA LYS A 96 -0.25 11.07 10.86
C LYS A 96 -1.44 10.62 11.70
N ASP A 97 -1.89 11.45 12.64
CA ASP A 97 -3.03 11.14 13.52
C ASP A 97 -4.39 11.23 12.82
N THR A 98 -4.40 11.33 11.48
CA THR A 98 -5.63 11.37 10.70
C THR A 98 -6.23 9.98 10.53
N HIS A 99 -7.55 9.89 10.66
CA HIS A 99 -8.32 8.67 10.45
C HIS A 99 -8.75 8.53 8.99
N ASP A 100 -8.36 7.39 8.37
CA ASP A 100 -8.83 7.01 7.03
C ASP A 100 -10.19 6.31 7.13
N VAL A 101 -11.23 6.97 6.64
CA VAL A 101 -12.59 6.40 6.72
C VAL A 101 -12.84 5.33 5.66
N GLN A 102 -12.10 5.32 4.55
CA GLN A 102 -12.15 4.26 3.56
C GLN A 102 -11.58 2.96 4.11
N MET A 103 -10.49 3.04 4.89
CA MET A 103 -9.93 1.86 5.55
C MET A 103 -10.91 1.23 6.53
N ASN A 104 -11.63 2.04 7.29
CA ASN A 104 -12.65 1.54 8.21
C ASN A 104 -13.78 0.80 7.47
N TYR A 105 -14.29 1.40 6.39
CA TYR A 105 -15.28 0.75 5.53
C TYR A 105 -14.76 -0.56 4.94
N TYR A 106 -13.51 -0.55 4.43
CA TYR A 106 -12.88 -1.73 3.83
C TYR A 106 -12.72 -2.88 4.82
N LEU A 107 -12.32 -2.63 6.05
CA LEU A 107 -12.18 -3.67 7.06
C LEU A 107 -13.51 -4.36 7.39
N GLU A 108 -14.64 -3.62 7.29
CA GLU A 108 -15.96 -4.19 7.49
C GLU A 108 -16.54 -4.88 6.24
N LYS A 109 -16.38 -4.26 5.06
CA LYS A 109 -17.04 -4.70 3.81
C LYS A 109 -16.14 -5.52 2.90
N ASN A 110 -14.83 -5.49 3.10
CA ASN A 110 -13.80 -6.10 2.26
C ASN A 110 -13.84 -5.61 0.79
N GLU A 111 -14.25 -4.37 0.59
CA GLU A 111 -14.31 -3.69 -0.71
C GLU A 111 -14.02 -2.20 -0.54
N PRO A 112 -13.49 -1.50 -1.55
CA PRO A 112 -13.28 -0.06 -1.49
C PRO A 112 -14.62 0.68 -1.42
N LEU A 113 -14.64 1.83 -0.73
CA LEU A 113 -15.78 2.73 -0.74
C LEU A 113 -15.82 3.49 -2.09
N VAL A 114 -16.89 3.30 -2.85
CA VAL A 114 -17.07 3.97 -4.14
C VAL A 114 -17.60 5.38 -3.94
N ILE A 115 -16.94 6.37 -4.54
CA ILE A 115 -17.34 7.77 -4.56
C ILE A 115 -17.86 8.11 -5.95
N ASP A 116 -19.07 8.65 -6.04
CA ASP A 116 -19.59 9.24 -7.28
C ASP A 116 -18.73 10.43 -7.70
N ASP A 117 -18.35 10.48 -8.97
CA ASP A 117 -17.31 11.37 -9.44
C ASP A 117 -17.87 12.60 -10.15
N VAL A 118 -18.47 13.50 -9.38
CA VAL A 118 -18.92 14.82 -9.89
C VAL A 118 -17.72 15.66 -10.35
N LEU A 119 -16.59 15.56 -9.65
CA LEU A 119 -15.37 16.31 -9.99
C LEU A 119 -14.70 15.77 -11.24
N THR A 120 -14.66 14.43 -11.46
CA THR A 120 -14.13 13.84 -12.71
C THR A 120 -14.95 14.31 -13.90
N ASN A 121 -16.27 14.32 -13.82
CA ASN A 121 -17.11 14.82 -14.91
C ASN A 121 -16.83 16.32 -15.19
N ALA A 122 -16.65 17.13 -14.17
CA ALA A 122 -16.26 18.53 -14.32
C ALA A 122 -14.86 18.64 -14.94
N HIS A 123 -13.89 17.86 -14.45
CA HIS A 123 -12.53 17.81 -14.99
C HIS A 123 -12.50 17.41 -16.45
N GLU A 124 -13.20 16.36 -16.86
CA GLU A 124 -13.27 15.95 -18.27
C GLU A 124 -13.82 17.05 -19.17
N TYR A 125 -14.83 17.77 -18.71
CA TYR A 125 -15.37 18.92 -19.43
C TYR A 125 -14.33 20.02 -19.59
N PHE A 126 -13.68 20.41 -18.53
CA PHE A 126 -12.65 21.46 -18.56
C PHE A 126 -11.38 21.01 -19.28
N HIS A 127 -10.97 19.74 -19.15
CA HIS A 127 -9.83 19.21 -19.89
C HIS A 127 -10.06 19.26 -21.41
N ARG A 128 -11.24 18.88 -21.89
CA ARG A 128 -11.60 19.02 -23.32
C ARG A 128 -11.51 20.47 -23.78
N LYS A 129 -11.96 21.40 -22.96
CA LYS A 129 -11.93 22.85 -23.27
C LYS A 129 -10.51 23.43 -23.25
N TYR A 130 -9.65 22.91 -22.38
CA TYR A 130 -8.32 23.46 -22.12
C TYR A 130 -7.22 22.41 -22.41
N TYR A 131 -7.42 21.59 -23.40
CA TYR A 131 -6.48 20.54 -23.79
C TYR A 131 -5.03 21.02 -23.83
N GLY A 132 -4.12 20.24 -23.26
CA GLY A 132 -2.68 20.58 -23.16
C GLY A 132 -2.30 21.54 -22.03
N LYS A 133 -3.25 22.06 -21.25
CA LYS A 133 -2.95 22.81 -20.04
C LYS A 133 -2.87 21.89 -18.82
N SER A 134 -1.83 22.01 -18.04
CA SER A 134 -1.70 21.40 -16.72
C SER A 134 -2.51 22.19 -15.67
N ASN A 135 -2.74 21.60 -14.50
CA ASN A 135 -3.40 22.23 -13.34
C ASN A 135 -4.88 22.58 -13.59
N VAL A 136 -5.62 21.67 -14.22
CA VAL A 136 -7.03 21.89 -14.59
C VAL A 136 -7.91 22.15 -13.36
N ASN A 137 -7.63 21.50 -12.24
CA ASN A 137 -8.39 21.73 -10.99
C ASN A 137 -8.28 23.15 -10.49
N CYS A 138 -7.20 23.87 -10.80
CA CYS A 138 -7.02 25.26 -10.40
C CYS A 138 -7.99 26.23 -11.09
N ILE A 139 -8.62 25.84 -12.18
CA ILE A 139 -9.56 26.65 -12.97
C ILE A 139 -11.00 26.11 -12.94
N ILE A 140 -11.23 24.95 -12.34
CA ILE A 140 -12.57 24.46 -12.07
C ILE A 140 -13.18 25.36 -10.98
N PRO A 141 -14.38 25.94 -11.18
CA PRO A 141 -14.97 26.81 -10.17
C PRO A 141 -15.01 26.19 -8.77
N ILE A 142 -14.66 26.95 -7.73
CA ILE A 142 -14.65 26.49 -6.33
C ILE A 142 -15.96 25.79 -5.95
N MET A 143 -17.10 26.28 -6.47
CA MET A 143 -18.40 25.68 -6.20
C MET A 143 -18.54 24.25 -6.72
N LYS A 144 -17.80 23.86 -7.79
CA LYS A 144 -17.78 22.47 -8.29
C LYS A 144 -16.95 21.58 -7.38
N HIS A 145 -15.83 22.05 -6.88
CA HIS A 145 -15.07 21.35 -5.85
C HIS A 145 -15.90 21.15 -4.57
N LEU A 146 -16.61 22.19 -4.14
CA LEU A 146 -17.49 22.10 -2.97
C LEU A 146 -18.62 21.08 -3.16
N GLU A 147 -19.25 21.05 -4.36
CA GLU A 147 -20.28 20.07 -4.70
C GLU A 147 -19.74 18.65 -4.58
N TRP A 148 -18.57 18.38 -5.14
CA TRP A 148 -17.91 17.08 -5.03
C TRP A 148 -17.57 16.74 -3.57
N CYS A 149 -16.94 17.64 -2.81
CA CYS A 149 -16.61 17.41 -1.41
C CYS A 149 -17.84 17.12 -0.55
N ARG A 150 -18.93 17.82 -0.79
CA ARG A 150 -20.21 17.56 -0.11
C ARG A 150 -20.76 16.19 -0.45
N ASN A 151 -20.65 15.76 -1.73
CA ASN A 151 -21.04 14.41 -2.15
C ASN A 151 -20.21 13.35 -1.43
N VAL A 152 -18.87 13.51 -1.38
CA VAL A 152 -18.00 12.63 -0.60
C VAL A 152 -18.46 12.54 0.85
N VAL A 153 -18.67 13.68 1.53
CA VAL A 153 -19.10 13.71 2.93
C VAL A 153 -20.43 12.98 3.14
N GLU A 154 -21.40 13.15 2.23
CA GLU A 154 -22.70 12.45 2.35
C GLU A 154 -22.55 10.93 2.13
N ILE A 155 -21.65 10.48 1.25
CA ILE A 155 -21.34 9.06 1.07
C ILE A 155 -20.68 8.52 2.34
N LEU A 156 -19.71 9.24 2.93
CA LEU A 156 -19.06 8.83 4.18
C LEU A 156 -20.06 8.71 5.34
N LYS A 157 -20.99 9.64 5.45
CA LYS A 157 -22.06 9.60 6.46
C LYS A 157 -22.99 8.40 6.27
N LYS A 158 -23.44 8.16 5.02
CA LYS A 158 -24.31 7.01 4.69
C LYS A 158 -23.62 5.68 4.94
N ALA A 159 -22.32 5.61 4.73
CA ALA A 159 -21.52 4.43 5.03
C ALA A 159 -21.31 4.21 6.54
N GLY A 160 -21.66 5.19 7.38
CA GLY A 160 -21.57 5.09 8.84
C GLY A 160 -20.14 5.06 9.38
N VAL A 161 -19.17 5.59 8.61
CA VAL A 161 -17.73 5.47 8.93
C VAL A 161 -17.13 6.71 9.59
N ILE A 162 -17.92 7.77 9.77
CA ILE A 162 -17.51 9.00 10.47
C ILE A 162 -17.91 8.90 11.95
N GLY A 163 -16.96 9.17 12.84
CA GLY A 163 -17.21 9.19 14.28
C GLY A 163 -17.33 7.79 14.92
N LEU A 164 -17.03 6.71 14.18
CA LEU A 164 -16.81 5.41 14.79
C LEU A 164 -15.64 5.55 15.76
N LYS A 165 -15.86 5.22 17.03
CA LYS A 165 -14.76 5.03 17.98
C LYS A 165 -14.05 3.75 17.59
N GLU A 166 -12.90 3.89 17.02
CA GLU A 166 -12.05 2.81 16.60
C GLU A 166 -11.42 2.17 17.82
N THR A 167 -12.13 1.21 18.37
CA THR A 167 -11.65 0.42 19.52
C THR A 167 -10.92 -0.84 19.06
N GLU A 168 -10.89 -1.11 17.75
CA GLU A 168 -10.29 -2.33 17.23
C GLU A 168 -8.80 -2.09 16.87
N SER A 169 -7.91 -2.85 17.51
CA SER A 169 -6.46 -2.86 17.25
C SER A 169 -6.12 -3.05 15.76
N VAL A 170 -6.93 -3.79 15.03
CA VAL A 170 -6.77 -4.03 13.57
C VAL A 170 -6.87 -2.73 12.78
N TYR A 171 -7.87 -1.89 13.05
CA TYR A 171 -8.02 -0.61 12.35
C TYR A 171 -6.79 0.27 12.57
N ASN A 172 -6.34 0.43 13.81
CA ASN A 172 -5.18 1.27 14.12
C ASN A 172 -3.94 0.79 13.37
N ILE A 173 -3.67 -0.52 13.35
CA ILE A 173 -2.55 -1.09 12.57
C ILE A 173 -2.67 -0.74 11.08
N TYR A 174 -3.86 -0.89 10.49
CA TYR A 174 -4.04 -0.58 9.06
C TYR A 174 -3.99 0.92 8.77
N ASN A 175 -4.58 1.75 9.63
CA ASN A 175 -4.58 3.21 9.49
C ASN A 175 -3.21 3.84 9.70
N GLU A 176 -2.45 3.36 10.68
CA GLU A 176 -1.14 3.92 11.04
C GLU A 176 -0.03 3.21 10.27
N ASP A 177 0.19 1.91 10.50
CA ASP A 177 1.32 1.20 9.92
C ASP A 177 1.16 0.97 8.41
N VAL A 178 0.04 0.37 7.97
CA VAL A 178 -0.10 -0.03 6.57
C VAL A 178 -0.15 1.16 5.64
N LEU A 179 -1.02 2.14 5.90
CA LEU A 179 -1.18 3.30 5.02
C LEU A 179 0.07 4.18 5.00
N GLU A 180 0.69 4.41 6.16
CA GLU A 180 1.90 5.25 6.24
C GLU A 180 3.11 4.58 5.59
N ASN A 181 3.30 3.27 5.77
CA ASN A 181 4.38 2.54 5.12
C ASN A 181 4.25 2.58 3.60
N LEU A 182 3.05 2.33 3.07
CA LEU A 182 2.81 2.41 1.63
C LEU A 182 3.04 3.83 1.10
N GLN A 183 2.56 4.86 1.80
CA GLN A 183 2.77 6.26 1.43
C GLN A 183 4.26 6.65 1.42
N LYS A 184 5.06 6.16 2.38
CA LYS A 184 6.51 6.41 2.40
C LYS A 184 7.21 5.81 1.19
N ILE A 185 6.85 4.57 0.80
CA ILE A 185 7.40 3.92 -0.40
C ILE A 185 6.98 4.69 -1.67
N GLU A 186 5.70 5.07 -1.78
CA GLU A 186 5.20 5.91 -2.87
C GLU A 186 6.00 7.21 -2.99
N SER A 187 6.29 7.88 -1.86
CA SER A 187 7.02 9.14 -1.82
C SER A 187 8.47 9.02 -2.28
N ASN A 188 9.09 7.84 -2.12
CA ASN A 188 10.45 7.61 -2.57
C ASN A 188 10.57 7.59 -4.09
N GLY A 189 9.56 7.05 -4.80
CA GLY A 189 9.56 6.94 -6.27
C GLY A 189 10.70 6.11 -6.85
N LEU A 190 10.60 5.81 -8.13
CA LEU A 190 11.63 5.10 -8.91
C LEU A 190 12.23 6.06 -9.95
N GLN A 191 13.56 6.11 -10.00
CA GLN A 191 14.25 6.87 -11.06
C GLN A 191 14.21 6.07 -12.36
N THR A 192 13.82 6.74 -13.44
CA THR A 192 13.97 6.23 -14.81
C THR A 192 14.95 7.11 -15.60
N ILE A 193 15.35 6.63 -16.76
CA ILE A 193 16.16 7.43 -17.70
C ILE A 193 15.46 8.74 -18.14
N ASP A 194 14.13 8.79 -18.06
CA ASP A 194 13.30 9.93 -18.46
C ASP A 194 12.89 10.83 -17.28
N GLY A 195 13.22 10.46 -16.05
CA GLY A 195 12.85 11.18 -14.85
C GLY A 195 12.29 10.27 -13.75
N MET A 196 11.73 10.88 -12.71
CA MET A 196 11.14 10.16 -11.59
C MET A 196 9.74 9.66 -11.94
N VAL A 197 9.41 8.44 -11.54
CA VAL A 197 8.04 7.89 -11.57
C VAL A 197 7.66 7.41 -10.18
N TYR A 198 6.38 7.50 -9.86
CA TYR A 198 5.86 7.10 -8.56
C TYR A 198 4.88 5.95 -8.72
N SER A 199 4.84 5.03 -7.77
CA SER A 199 3.79 4.03 -7.65
C SER A 199 2.67 4.55 -6.74
N GLU A 200 1.48 4.04 -6.93
CA GLU A 200 0.35 4.22 -6.02
C GLU A 200 -0.16 2.86 -5.60
N TYR A 201 -0.15 2.60 -4.30
CA TYR A 201 -0.62 1.34 -3.73
C TYR A 201 -2.10 1.38 -3.42
N ASN A 202 -2.82 0.36 -3.87
CA ASN A 202 -4.21 0.10 -3.47
C ASN A 202 -4.25 -1.07 -2.48
N PRO A 203 -4.44 -0.81 -1.17
CA PRO A 203 -4.56 -1.86 -0.16
C PRO A 203 -5.96 -2.47 -0.07
N TYR A 204 -6.96 -1.90 -0.75
CA TYR A 204 -8.37 -2.27 -0.67
C TYR A 204 -8.72 -3.44 -1.60
N THR A 205 -7.88 -4.47 -1.63
CA THR A 205 -8.08 -5.69 -2.43
C THR A 205 -8.71 -6.79 -1.58
N ALA A 206 -9.23 -7.84 -2.21
CA ALA A 206 -9.96 -8.90 -1.51
C ALA A 206 -9.17 -9.53 -0.34
N THR A 207 -7.85 -9.64 -0.45
CA THR A 207 -6.96 -10.21 0.58
C THR A 207 -6.08 -9.17 1.28
N GLY A 208 -6.28 -7.87 1.00
CA GLY A 208 -5.43 -6.80 1.50
C GLY A 208 -4.06 -6.70 0.82
N ARG A 209 -3.74 -7.61 -0.11
CA ARG A 209 -2.48 -7.63 -0.86
C ARG A 209 -2.40 -6.40 -1.75
N PRO A 210 -1.52 -5.41 -1.47
CA PRO A 210 -1.55 -4.13 -2.18
C PRO A 210 -1.17 -4.29 -3.64
N SER A 211 -2.05 -3.88 -4.54
CA SER A 211 -1.67 -3.70 -5.93
C SER A 211 -1.00 -2.34 -6.10
N ASN A 212 -0.01 -2.24 -6.99
CA ASN A 212 0.70 -0.99 -7.23
C ASN A 212 0.69 -0.62 -8.71
N ARG A 213 0.21 0.56 -9.02
CA ARG A 213 0.22 1.12 -10.37
C ARG A 213 0.06 2.64 -10.31
N PHE A 214 0.49 3.32 -11.36
CA PHE A 214 0.14 4.71 -11.61
C PHE A 214 0.26 5.03 -13.10
N GLY A 215 -0.59 5.91 -13.62
CA GLY A 215 -0.56 6.32 -15.03
C GLY A 215 -0.68 5.17 -16.03
N GLY A 216 -1.41 4.11 -15.68
CA GLY A 216 -1.55 2.91 -16.50
C GLY A 216 -0.43 1.88 -16.37
N LEU A 217 0.67 2.20 -15.67
CA LEU A 217 1.76 1.28 -15.43
C LEU A 217 1.44 0.39 -14.22
N ASN A 218 1.42 -0.92 -14.41
CA ASN A 218 1.37 -1.89 -13.32
C ASN A 218 2.79 -2.37 -12.99
N PHE A 219 3.35 -1.88 -11.88
CA PHE A 219 4.73 -2.17 -11.48
C PHE A 219 4.95 -3.65 -11.17
N ALA A 220 3.96 -4.33 -10.58
CA ALA A 220 4.05 -5.76 -10.27
C ALA A 220 4.03 -6.64 -11.53
N ALA A 221 3.49 -6.14 -12.64
CA ALA A 221 3.43 -6.86 -13.91
C ALA A 221 4.60 -6.56 -14.86
N LEU A 222 5.59 -5.78 -14.43
CA LEU A 222 6.78 -5.49 -15.24
C LEU A 222 7.53 -6.79 -15.55
N ASN A 223 7.60 -7.14 -16.83
CA ASN A 223 8.21 -8.39 -17.27
C ASN A 223 9.74 -8.36 -17.09
N LYS A 224 10.28 -9.43 -16.51
CA LYS A 224 11.74 -9.57 -16.32
C LYS A 224 12.48 -9.83 -17.65
N LYS A 225 11.79 -10.32 -18.72
CA LYS A 225 12.41 -10.80 -19.94
C LYS A 225 12.31 -9.87 -21.17
N ASP A 226 11.36 -8.93 -21.20
CA ASP A 226 11.07 -8.10 -22.39
C ASP A 226 11.87 -6.78 -22.45
N GLY A 227 12.72 -6.54 -21.46
CA GLY A 227 13.53 -5.31 -21.37
C GLY A 227 12.77 -4.09 -20.84
N SER A 228 11.47 -4.18 -20.50
CA SER A 228 10.68 -3.07 -19.94
C SER A 228 11.28 -2.50 -18.66
N ARG A 229 12.03 -3.32 -17.93
CA ARG A 229 12.73 -2.92 -16.70
C ARG A 229 14.02 -2.15 -16.92
N LYS A 230 14.60 -2.10 -18.13
CA LYS A 230 15.88 -1.41 -18.42
C LYS A 230 15.85 0.09 -18.15
N LYS A 231 14.69 0.70 -18.28
CA LYS A 231 14.54 2.14 -18.03
C LYS A 231 14.67 2.56 -16.57
N PHE A 232 14.49 1.62 -15.62
CA PHE A 232 14.61 1.93 -14.20
C PHE A 232 16.08 1.82 -13.76
N VAL A 233 16.59 2.90 -13.20
CA VAL A 233 18.00 3.09 -12.83
C VAL A 233 18.11 3.71 -11.43
N SER A 234 19.32 3.73 -10.85
CA SER A 234 19.56 4.44 -9.60
C SER A 234 19.54 5.96 -9.80
N ARG A 235 18.91 6.70 -8.88
CA ARG A 235 18.96 8.18 -8.81
C ARG A 235 20.34 8.73 -8.49
N TYR A 236 21.22 7.90 -7.95
CA TYR A 236 22.56 8.29 -7.52
C TYR A 236 23.61 8.16 -8.64
N GLY A 237 23.20 7.79 -9.86
CA GLY A 237 24.10 7.63 -11.01
C GLY A 237 25.23 6.65 -10.70
N LYS A 238 26.49 7.08 -10.84
CA LYS A 238 27.68 6.22 -10.60
C LYS A 238 27.88 5.85 -9.11
N GLU A 239 27.27 6.57 -8.19
CA GLU A 239 27.32 6.30 -6.75
C GLU A 239 26.16 5.44 -6.24
N GLY A 240 25.38 4.85 -7.15
CA GLY A 240 24.25 4.01 -6.74
C GLY A 240 23.98 2.85 -7.67
N MET A 241 23.19 1.92 -7.20
CA MET A 241 22.67 0.79 -7.96
C MET A 241 21.31 0.36 -7.42
N LEU A 242 20.59 -0.42 -8.18
CA LEU A 242 19.37 -1.08 -7.71
C LEU A 242 19.74 -2.40 -7.03
N VAL A 243 19.12 -2.67 -5.87
CA VAL A 243 19.26 -3.92 -5.15
C VAL A 243 17.87 -4.48 -4.89
N GLU A 244 17.59 -5.69 -5.38
CA GLU A 244 16.35 -6.42 -5.14
C GLU A 244 16.58 -7.52 -4.11
N MET A 245 15.70 -7.60 -3.12
CA MET A 245 15.62 -8.71 -2.17
C MET A 245 14.29 -9.43 -2.40
N ASP A 246 14.34 -10.66 -2.91
CA ASP A 246 13.19 -11.48 -3.34
C ASP A 246 13.18 -12.78 -2.52
N TYR A 247 12.08 -13.05 -1.81
CA TYR A 247 12.01 -14.24 -0.96
C TYR A 247 12.17 -15.56 -1.74
N ASP A 248 12.97 -16.46 -1.20
CA ASP A 248 13.05 -17.83 -1.72
C ASP A 248 11.85 -18.66 -1.27
N ALA A 249 10.94 -18.92 -2.22
CA ALA A 249 9.74 -19.76 -2.01
C ALA A 249 8.87 -19.32 -0.82
N TYR A 250 8.57 -18.02 -0.74
CA TYR A 250 7.93 -17.40 0.42
C TYR A 250 6.66 -18.12 0.89
N HIS A 251 5.69 -18.39 -0.01
CA HIS A 251 4.45 -19.09 0.36
C HIS A 251 4.69 -20.49 0.93
N LEU A 252 5.64 -21.25 0.36
CA LEU A 252 5.98 -22.57 0.90
C LEU A 252 6.54 -22.46 2.31
N ARG A 253 7.42 -21.50 2.57
CA ARG A 253 8.00 -21.27 3.90
C ARG A 253 6.97 -20.77 4.89
N LEU A 254 6.11 -19.81 4.48
CA LEU A 254 5.03 -19.29 5.32
C LEU A 254 4.05 -20.40 5.73
N ILE A 255 3.71 -21.29 4.78
CA ILE A 255 2.88 -22.45 5.06
C ILE A 255 3.64 -23.44 5.95
N GLY A 256 4.93 -23.64 5.71
CA GLY A 256 5.80 -24.46 6.56
C GLY A 256 5.71 -24.05 8.03
N GLU A 257 5.76 -22.73 8.30
CA GLU A 257 5.61 -22.20 9.65
C GLU A 257 4.25 -22.55 10.29
N VAL A 258 3.15 -22.39 9.55
CA VAL A 258 1.82 -22.67 10.11
C VAL A 258 1.49 -24.16 10.28
N VAL A 259 2.21 -25.04 9.53
CA VAL A 259 2.06 -26.50 9.67
C VAL A 259 3.21 -27.15 10.45
N ASP A 260 4.04 -26.35 11.10
CA ASP A 260 5.23 -26.80 11.85
C ASP A 260 6.13 -27.74 11.05
N TYR A 261 6.48 -27.30 9.83
CA TYR A 261 7.39 -28.04 8.94
C TYR A 261 8.58 -27.18 8.54
N GLN A 262 9.78 -27.65 8.87
CA GLN A 262 11.03 -26.99 8.51
C GLN A 262 11.62 -27.57 7.21
N PHE A 263 11.76 -26.71 6.20
CA PHE A 263 12.47 -27.09 4.98
C PHE A 263 13.97 -27.24 5.25
N PRO A 264 14.65 -28.14 4.51
CA PRO A 264 16.11 -28.22 4.56
C PRO A 264 16.75 -26.86 4.19
N LYS A 265 17.99 -26.65 4.64
CA LYS A 265 18.77 -25.48 4.24
C LYS A 265 18.90 -25.40 2.72
N GLY A 266 18.90 -24.19 2.17
CA GLY A 266 19.01 -23.90 0.74
C GLY A 266 17.66 -23.70 0.06
N SER A 267 17.65 -23.81 -1.27
CA SER A 267 16.46 -23.56 -2.09
C SER A 267 15.38 -24.62 -1.90
N VAL A 268 14.19 -24.18 -1.49
CA VAL A 268 13.01 -25.05 -1.34
C VAL A 268 12.60 -25.64 -2.68
N HIS A 269 12.66 -24.89 -3.77
CA HIS A 269 12.30 -25.40 -5.09
C HIS A 269 13.28 -26.47 -5.58
N ASN A 270 14.58 -26.37 -5.28
CA ASN A 270 15.56 -27.44 -5.56
C ASN A 270 15.29 -28.71 -4.72
N HIS A 271 14.86 -28.54 -3.47
CA HIS A 271 14.43 -29.66 -2.65
C HIS A 271 13.19 -30.34 -3.24
N MET A 272 12.18 -29.56 -3.65
CA MET A 272 10.98 -30.10 -4.29
C MET A 272 11.25 -30.71 -5.65
N ALA A 273 12.19 -30.17 -6.45
CA ALA A 273 12.62 -30.76 -7.73
C ALA A 273 13.15 -32.18 -7.56
N LYS A 274 14.02 -32.39 -6.56
CA LYS A 274 14.52 -33.73 -6.22
C LYS A 274 13.42 -34.68 -5.77
N LEU A 275 12.44 -34.14 -5.01
CA LEU A 275 11.32 -34.92 -4.49
C LEU A 275 10.38 -35.39 -5.61
N TYR A 276 10.08 -34.49 -6.56
CA TYR A 276 9.16 -34.77 -7.68
C TYR A 276 9.89 -35.51 -8.85
N GLY A 277 11.24 -35.50 -8.90
CA GLY A 277 12.00 -36.04 -10.01
C GLY A 277 11.93 -35.18 -11.28
N VAL A 278 11.79 -33.85 -11.14
CA VAL A 278 11.66 -32.88 -12.24
C VAL A 278 12.69 -31.75 -12.10
N ASP A 279 12.74 -30.84 -13.07
CA ASP A 279 13.61 -29.68 -12.99
C ASP A 279 13.05 -28.58 -12.02
N TYR A 280 13.83 -27.51 -11.82
CA TYR A 280 13.52 -26.42 -10.90
C TYR A 280 12.22 -25.66 -11.28
N ASP A 281 12.06 -25.34 -12.56
CA ASP A 281 10.92 -24.53 -13.04
C ASP A 281 9.62 -25.34 -13.00
N GLU A 282 9.70 -26.62 -13.35
CA GLU A 282 8.58 -27.54 -13.24
C GLU A 282 8.21 -27.80 -11.77
N ALA A 283 9.20 -28.00 -10.88
CA ALA A 283 8.96 -28.14 -9.45
C ALA A 283 8.27 -26.92 -8.83
N LYS A 284 8.68 -25.73 -9.25
CA LYS A 284 8.03 -24.47 -8.85
C LYS A 284 6.55 -24.44 -9.26
N SER A 285 6.27 -24.75 -10.52
CA SER A 285 4.90 -24.80 -11.06
C SER A 285 4.04 -25.85 -10.34
N LEU A 286 4.54 -27.05 -10.15
CA LEU A 286 3.84 -28.15 -9.46
C LEU A 286 3.57 -27.80 -8.00
N SER A 287 4.54 -27.20 -7.29
CA SER A 287 4.36 -26.80 -5.89
C SER A 287 3.20 -25.83 -5.73
N PHE A 288 3.09 -24.81 -6.60
CA PHE A 288 1.96 -23.89 -6.58
C PHE A 288 0.64 -24.55 -6.98
N GLN A 289 0.66 -25.44 -7.98
CA GLN A 289 -0.51 -26.20 -8.38
C GLN A 289 -1.05 -27.06 -7.24
N TYR A 290 -0.18 -27.72 -6.47
CA TYR A 290 -0.57 -28.56 -5.34
C TYR A 290 -1.04 -27.75 -4.15
N LEU A 291 -0.40 -26.60 -3.85
CA LEU A 291 -0.80 -25.75 -2.74
C LEU A 291 -2.19 -25.12 -2.93
N TYR A 292 -2.48 -24.64 -4.14
CA TYR A 292 -3.69 -23.89 -4.42
C TYR A 292 -4.77 -24.67 -5.17
N GLY A 293 -4.41 -25.84 -5.64
CA GLY A 293 -5.33 -26.75 -6.30
C GLY A 293 -5.68 -27.95 -5.44
N SER A 294 -5.32 -29.13 -5.91
CA SER A 294 -5.54 -30.40 -5.22
C SER A 294 -4.21 -31.13 -5.06
N ILE A 295 -3.89 -31.57 -3.85
CA ILE A 295 -2.70 -32.35 -3.57
C ILE A 295 -3.01 -33.81 -3.98
N PRO A 296 -2.29 -34.40 -4.98
CA PRO A 296 -2.46 -35.80 -5.30
C PRO A 296 -2.07 -36.68 -4.10
N TYR A 297 -2.76 -37.79 -3.95
CA TYR A 297 -2.51 -38.74 -2.84
C TYR A 297 -1.04 -39.20 -2.81
N GLU A 298 -0.46 -39.50 -3.96
CA GLU A 298 0.94 -39.92 -4.08
C GLU A 298 1.89 -38.85 -3.55
N VAL A 299 1.61 -37.55 -3.83
CA VAL A 299 2.42 -36.43 -3.36
C VAL A 299 2.33 -36.25 -1.85
N SER A 300 1.14 -36.42 -1.26
CA SER A 300 0.96 -36.38 0.19
C SER A 300 1.72 -37.49 0.93
N GLN A 301 1.97 -38.63 0.26
CA GLN A 301 2.77 -39.71 0.81
C GLN A 301 4.29 -39.50 0.65
N LEU A 302 4.72 -38.74 -0.35
CA LEU A 302 6.12 -38.46 -0.61
C LEU A 302 6.77 -37.55 0.42
N ASN A 303 6.00 -36.62 0.97
CA ASN A 303 6.53 -35.61 1.89
C ASN A 303 5.52 -35.25 3.00
N PRO A 304 5.94 -35.31 4.28
CA PRO A 304 5.12 -34.94 5.42
C PRO A 304 4.57 -33.51 5.35
N PHE A 305 5.24 -32.61 4.64
CA PHE A 305 4.75 -31.24 4.40
C PHE A 305 3.35 -31.25 3.80
N PHE A 306 3.15 -31.95 2.68
CA PHE A 306 1.85 -31.95 1.99
C PHE A 306 0.74 -32.62 2.80
N ALA A 307 1.04 -33.67 3.54
CA ALA A 307 0.07 -34.29 4.45
C ALA A 307 -0.38 -33.33 5.56
N ARG A 308 0.56 -32.54 6.11
CA ARG A 308 0.25 -31.50 7.11
C ARG A 308 -0.54 -30.35 6.49
N VAL A 309 -0.18 -29.91 5.26
CA VAL A 309 -0.93 -28.86 4.53
C VAL A 309 -2.37 -29.31 4.30
N GLU A 310 -2.62 -30.55 3.84
CA GLU A 310 -3.97 -31.07 3.62
C GLU A 310 -4.79 -31.05 4.90
N THR A 311 -4.21 -31.49 6.02
CA THR A 311 -4.85 -31.44 7.35
C THR A 311 -5.17 -29.99 7.77
N TYR A 312 -4.25 -29.07 7.53
CA TYR A 312 -4.42 -27.65 7.84
C TYR A 312 -5.51 -27.01 6.98
N VAL A 313 -5.53 -27.27 5.67
CA VAL A 313 -6.59 -26.80 4.75
C VAL A 313 -7.98 -27.22 5.23
N GLU A 314 -8.14 -28.49 5.65
CA GLU A 314 -9.39 -28.98 6.19
C GLU A 314 -9.76 -28.28 7.52
N SER A 315 -8.80 -27.99 8.38
CA SER A 315 -9.02 -27.27 9.63
C SER A 315 -9.46 -25.83 9.38
N VAL A 316 -8.80 -25.12 8.43
CA VAL A 316 -9.16 -23.76 8.01
C VAL A 316 -10.57 -23.73 7.42
N TRP A 317 -10.90 -24.72 6.58
CA TRP A 317 -12.25 -24.85 6.01
C TRP A 317 -13.34 -25.06 7.07
N LYS A 318 -13.07 -25.88 8.09
CA LYS A 318 -13.97 -26.08 9.22
C LYS A 318 -14.17 -24.79 10.02
N ARG A 319 -13.07 -24.08 10.36
CA ARG A 319 -13.12 -22.77 11.05
C ARG A 319 -13.95 -21.75 10.26
N TYR A 320 -13.70 -21.63 8.95
CA TYR A 320 -14.44 -20.72 8.08
C TYR A 320 -15.95 -21.01 8.08
N LYS A 321 -16.35 -22.28 8.05
CA LYS A 321 -17.77 -22.67 8.09
C LYS A 321 -18.42 -22.38 9.43
N SER A 322 -17.72 -22.54 10.55
CA SER A 322 -18.27 -22.30 11.89
C SER A 322 -18.26 -20.82 12.26
N ASN A 323 -17.18 -20.10 11.94
CA ASN A 323 -16.98 -18.72 12.38
C ASN A 323 -17.54 -17.70 11.39
N ASN A 324 -17.81 -18.09 10.14
CA ASN A 324 -18.26 -17.21 9.04
C ASN A 324 -17.26 -16.10 8.65
N PHE A 325 -15.97 -16.31 8.87
CA PHE A 325 -14.89 -15.44 8.40
C PHE A 325 -13.59 -16.22 8.21
N ILE A 326 -12.69 -15.65 7.39
CA ILE A 326 -11.27 -16.00 7.33
C ILE A 326 -10.55 -15.00 8.24
N GLU A 327 -9.65 -15.47 9.10
CA GLU A 327 -8.92 -14.63 10.06
C GLU A 327 -7.43 -14.95 9.98
N SER A 328 -6.59 -13.92 9.91
CA SER A 328 -5.14 -14.05 10.03
C SER A 328 -4.74 -14.09 11.49
N ASP A 329 -3.70 -14.88 11.79
CA ASP A 329 -3.11 -14.96 13.13
C ASP A 329 -2.05 -13.84 13.37
N ILE A 330 -1.81 -12.92 12.40
CA ILE A 330 -0.79 -11.84 12.50
C ILE A 330 -1.40 -10.55 13.03
N TYR A 331 -2.38 -9.99 12.32
CA TYR A 331 -3.10 -8.77 12.71
C TYR A 331 -4.55 -9.04 13.13
N ASN A 332 -5.02 -10.28 13.02
CA ASN A 332 -6.41 -10.68 13.29
C ASN A 332 -7.43 -10.02 12.36
N LYS A 333 -7.01 -9.59 11.15
CA LYS A 333 -7.94 -9.10 10.15
C LYS A 333 -8.90 -10.21 9.74
N ARG A 334 -10.18 -9.86 9.66
CA ARG A 334 -11.27 -10.77 9.27
C ARG A 334 -11.81 -10.44 7.89
N ILE A 335 -11.94 -11.47 7.06
CA ILE A 335 -12.68 -11.40 5.79
C ILE A 335 -13.98 -12.17 5.99
N TYR A 336 -15.09 -11.44 6.10
CA TYR A 336 -16.37 -12.03 6.45
C TYR A 336 -16.98 -12.79 5.27
N ARG A 337 -17.60 -13.95 5.55
CA ARG A 337 -18.26 -14.80 4.56
C ARG A 337 -19.34 -14.07 3.76
N LYS A 338 -20.08 -13.14 4.39
CA LYS A 338 -21.09 -12.31 3.73
C LYS A 338 -20.55 -11.47 2.55
N ASN A 339 -19.22 -11.21 2.55
CA ASN A 339 -18.51 -10.41 1.54
C ASN A 339 -17.79 -11.29 0.49
N LEU A 340 -18.01 -12.61 0.53
CA LEU A 340 -17.34 -13.57 -0.35
C LEU A 340 -18.40 -14.42 -1.10
N SER A 341 -18.13 -14.73 -2.37
CA SER A 341 -18.93 -15.61 -3.20
C SER A 341 -18.15 -16.83 -3.65
N ASP A 342 -18.85 -17.92 -3.90
CA ASP A 342 -18.32 -19.17 -4.50
C ASP A 342 -17.06 -19.71 -3.83
N MET A 343 -17.01 -19.67 -2.50
CA MET A 343 -15.87 -20.13 -1.73
C MET A 343 -15.85 -21.66 -1.60
N ASN A 344 -14.68 -22.22 -1.79
CA ASN A 344 -14.34 -23.60 -1.49
C ASN A 344 -13.09 -23.66 -0.59
N LYS A 345 -12.71 -24.84 -0.11
CA LYS A 345 -11.60 -25.00 0.82
C LYS A 345 -10.27 -24.43 0.29
N ASN A 346 -9.99 -24.61 -1.00
CA ASN A 346 -8.74 -24.14 -1.61
C ASN A 346 -8.73 -22.60 -1.77
N LYS A 347 -9.86 -21.99 -2.15
CA LYS A 347 -9.98 -20.53 -2.20
C LYS A 347 -9.84 -19.92 -0.81
N VAL A 348 -10.47 -20.49 0.22
CA VAL A 348 -10.36 -20.01 1.61
C VAL A 348 -8.90 -20.07 2.08
N PHE A 349 -8.23 -21.19 1.82
CA PHE A 349 -6.82 -21.35 2.15
C PHE A 349 -5.93 -20.35 1.41
N ASN A 350 -6.13 -20.16 0.09
CA ASN A 350 -5.39 -19.18 -0.70
C ASN A 350 -5.57 -17.74 -0.16
N TYR A 351 -6.81 -17.37 0.19
CA TYR A 351 -7.08 -16.05 0.78
C TYR A 351 -6.35 -15.87 2.12
N LEU A 352 -6.36 -16.89 2.97
CA LEU A 352 -5.66 -16.86 4.25
C LEU A 352 -4.15 -16.67 4.06
N ILE A 353 -3.52 -17.43 3.15
CA ILE A 353 -2.07 -17.33 2.92
C ILE A 353 -1.69 -15.98 2.33
N GLN A 354 -2.46 -15.45 1.38
CA GLN A 354 -2.21 -14.10 0.84
C GLN A 354 -2.40 -13.00 1.88
N LEU A 355 -3.37 -13.15 2.78
CA LEU A 355 -3.58 -12.23 3.89
C LEU A 355 -2.38 -12.27 4.85
N MET A 356 -1.93 -13.46 5.25
CA MET A 356 -0.76 -13.64 6.12
C MET A 356 0.53 -13.13 5.49
N GLU A 357 0.75 -13.37 4.19
CA GLU A 357 1.87 -12.79 3.43
C GLU A 357 1.88 -11.26 3.55
N THR A 358 0.73 -10.65 3.27
CA THR A 358 0.59 -9.19 3.30
C THR A 358 0.87 -8.64 4.69
N GLU A 359 0.24 -9.20 5.71
CA GLU A 359 0.39 -8.70 7.08
C GLU A 359 1.80 -8.90 7.63
N ASN A 360 2.45 -10.04 7.31
CA ASN A 360 3.84 -10.26 7.68
C ASN A 360 4.77 -9.22 7.01
N ASN A 361 4.55 -8.92 5.74
CA ASN A 361 5.33 -7.92 5.03
C ASN A 361 5.08 -6.49 5.56
N MET A 362 3.83 -6.16 5.93
CA MET A 362 3.54 -4.86 6.54
C MET A 362 4.24 -4.73 7.90
N LYS A 363 4.26 -5.78 8.70
CA LYS A 363 5.03 -5.82 9.96
C LYS A 363 6.53 -5.59 9.73
N ILE A 364 7.08 -6.24 8.70
CA ILE A 364 8.49 -6.03 8.30
C ILE A 364 8.72 -4.57 7.86
N LEU A 365 7.82 -4.00 7.07
CA LEU A 365 7.94 -2.60 6.63
C LEU A 365 7.86 -1.62 7.80
N THR A 366 7.03 -1.89 8.81
CA THR A 366 6.93 -1.07 10.03
C THR A 366 8.24 -1.07 10.82
N GLU A 367 8.96 -2.19 10.85
CA GLU A 367 10.30 -2.27 11.44
C GLU A 367 11.38 -1.65 10.54
N LEU A 368 11.36 -1.96 9.24
CA LEU A 368 12.40 -1.61 8.28
C LEU A 368 12.48 -0.10 8.00
N LEU A 369 11.35 0.55 7.72
CA LEU A 369 11.36 1.94 7.23
C LEU A 369 11.94 2.95 8.23
N PRO A 370 11.68 2.87 9.55
CA PRO A 370 12.38 3.70 10.54
C PRO A 370 13.89 3.42 10.59
N GLU A 371 14.28 2.15 10.53
CA GLU A 371 15.67 1.71 10.62
C GLU A 371 16.55 2.17 9.45
N ILE A 372 15.95 2.47 8.31
CA ILE A 372 16.66 2.99 7.14
C ILE A 372 16.45 4.49 6.89
N SER A 373 15.76 5.19 7.78
CA SER A 373 15.41 6.61 7.60
C SER A 373 16.61 7.52 7.42
N ASP A 374 17.68 7.27 8.18
CA ASP A 374 18.91 8.08 8.19
C ASP A 374 19.88 7.79 7.04
N TYR A 375 19.64 6.70 6.29
CA TYR A 375 20.44 6.36 5.11
C TYR A 375 19.94 7.10 3.86
N LYS A 376 20.82 7.32 2.90
CA LYS A 376 20.43 7.84 1.59
C LYS A 376 19.76 6.80 0.73
N SER A 377 20.11 5.54 0.88
CA SER A 377 19.43 4.40 0.24
C SER A 377 17.94 4.39 0.60
N LYS A 378 17.09 4.06 -0.37
CA LYS A 378 15.63 4.10 -0.20
C LYS A 378 14.98 2.83 -0.71
N LEU A 379 13.98 2.32 0.03
CA LEU A 379 13.05 1.34 -0.50
C LEU A 379 12.13 2.05 -1.51
N VAL A 380 12.21 1.67 -2.78
CA VAL A 380 11.52 2.39 -3.88
C VAL A 380 10.38 1.59 -4.50
N LEU A 381 10.34 0.28 -4.29
CA LEU A 381 9.24 -0.57 -4.72
C LEU A 381 9.10 -1.77 -3.78
N TYR A 382 7.87 -2.04 -3.38
CA TYR A 382 7.45 -3.26 -2.73
C TYR A 382 6.47 -3.99 -3.66
N SER A 383 6.76 -5.24 -3.99
CA SER A 383 5.95 -6.05 -4.88
C SER A 383 5.77 -7.44 -4.31
N TYR A 384 4.82 -7.58 -3.39
CA TYR A 384 4.42 -8.85 -2.77
C TYR A 384 5.57 -9.55 -1.99
N ASP A 385 6.37 -10.35 -2.68
CA ASP A 385 7.49 -11.12 -2.16
C ASP A 385 8.87 -10.49 -2.44
N SER A 386 8.90 -9.25 -2.96
CA SER A 386 10.11 -8.57 -3.40
C SER A 386 10.17 -7.11 -2.91
N PHE A 387 11.36 -6.69 -2.51
CA PHE A 387 11.71 -5.35 -2.05
C PHE A 387 12.84 -4.80 -2.92
N LEU A 388 12.57 -3.70 -3.65
CA LEU A 388 13.57 -3.04 -4.51
C LEU A 388 14.09 -1.77 -3.83
N PHE A 389 15.39 -1.71 -3.64
CA PHE A 389 16.09 -0.57 -3.07
C PHE A 389 16.84 0.19 -4.15
N ASP A 390 16.79 1.51 -4.07
CA ASP A 390 17.73 2.40 -4.72
C ASP A 390 18.90 2.62 -3.74
N PHE A 391 19.95 1.81 -3.91
CA PHE A 391 21.06 1.71 -2.98
C PHE A 391 22.13 2.74 -3.30
N TYR A 392 22.48 3.57 -2.31
CA TYR A 392 23.60 4.50 -2.35
C TYR A 392 24.86 3.81 -1.86
N LEU A 393 25.86 3.65 -2.74
CA LEU A 393 27.07 2.86 -2.45
C LEU A 393 27.81 3.25 -1.18
N PRO A 394 27.94 4.56 -0.83
CA PRO A 394 28.58 4.97 0.43
C PRO A 394 27.84 4.55 1.71
N ASP A 395 26.56 4.14 1.64
CA ASP A 395 25.86 3.56 2.80
C ASP A 395 26.43 2.19 3.20
N GLY A 396 27.18 1.54 2.30
CA GLY A 396 28.00 0.38 2.60
C GLY A 396 27.25 -0.94 2.74
N LEU A 397 28.02 -2.01 2.96
CA LEU A 397 27.47 -3.36 3.14
C LEU A 397 26.65 -3.49 4.41
N ASP A 398 26.98 -2.70 5.45
CA ASP A 398 26.25 -2.73 6.74
C ASP A 398 24.77 -2.41 6.55
N PHE A 399 24.45 -1.46 5.64
CA PHE A 399 23.08 -1.18 5.25
C PHE A 399 22.39 -2.42 4.68
N LEU A 400 23.03 -3.08 3.70
CA LEU A 400 22.44 -4.26 3.04
C LEU A 400 22.28 -5.44 4.01
N GLN A 401 23.25 -5.66 4.91
CA GLN A 401 23.17 -6.71 5.93
C GLN A 401 22.04 -6.43 6.92
N LYS A 402 21.92 -5.19 7.39
CA LYS A 402 20.84 -4.76 8.28
C LYS A 402 19.47 -4.99 7.63
N VAL A 403 19.27 -4.50 6.42
CA VAL A 403 18.02 -4.63 5.67
C VAL A 403 17.69 -6.11 5.43
N LYS A 404 18.67 -6.91 4.99
CA LYS A 404 18.49 -8.35 4.79
C LYS A 404 18.06 -9.04 6.09
N GLY A 405 18.73 -8.76 7.20
CA GLY A 405 18.39 -9.35 8.51
C GLY A 405 16.95 -9.08 8.95
N ILE A 406 16.46 -7.85 8.73
CA ILE A 406 15.08 -7.47 9.05
C ILE A 406 14.11 -8.20 8.12
N ILE A 407 14.33 -8.16 6.80
CA ILE A 407 13.44 -8.79 5.82
C ILE A 407 13.36 -10.31 6.05
N GLU A 408 14.49 -10.95 6.30
CA GLU A 408 14.55 -12.39 6.56
C GLU A 408 14.02 -12.81 7.94
N GLN A 409 13.70 -11.84 8.80
CA GLN A 409 13.34 -12.10 10.20
C GLN A 409 14.38 -13.03 10.88
N ASN A 410 15.65 -12.62 10.80
CA ASN A 410 16.80 -13.38 11.31
C ASN A 410 16.95 -14.79 10.66
N GLY A 411 16.73 -14.87 9.36
CA GLY A 411 16.93 -16.09 8.58
C GLY A 411 15.73 -17.03 8.51
N LYS A 412 14.59 -16.61 9.06
CA LYS A 412 13.34 -17.38 8.99
C LYS A 412 12.82 -17.50 7.56
N PHE A 413 12.89 -16.42 6.79
CA PHE A 413 12.45 -16.33 5.40
C PHE A 413 13.60 -15.82 4.51
N PRO A 414 14.52 -16.72 4.07
CA PRO A 414 15.67 -16.32 3.27
C PRO A 414 15.29 -15.56 1.99
N VAL A 415 16.07 -14.54 1.64
CA VAL A 415 15.93 -13.80 0.39
C VAL A 415 17.11 -14.06 -0.55
N LYS A 416 16.81 -14.02 -1.86
CA LYS A 416 17.80 -13.85 -2.91
C LYS A 416 18.11 -12.37 -3.07
N VAL A 417 19.39 -12.03 -3.21
CA VAL A 417 19.83 -10.65 -3.36
C VAL A 417 20.38 -10.46 -4.77
N GLY A 418 19.69 -9.63 -5.54
CA GLY A 418 20.12 -9.21 -6.87
C GLY A 418 20.61 -7.77 -6.86
N LYS A 419 21.65 -7.43 -7.63
CA LYS A 419 22.09 -6.05 -7.84
C LYS A 419 22.24 -5.72 -9.32
N GLY A 420 22.00 -4.47 -9.70
CA GLY A 420 22.18 -4.03 -11.10
C GLY A 420 22.23 -2.52 -11.24
N TRP A 421 22.80 -2.05 -12.34
CA TRP A 421 22.74 -0.63 -12.73
C TRP A 421 21.38 -0.23 -13.25
N ASN A 422 20.59 -1.20 -13.70
CA ASN A 422 19.19 -1.07 -14.06
C ASN A 422 18.42 -2.28 -13.55
N TYR A 423 17.10 -2.19 -13.52
CA TYR A 423 16.22 -3.22 -12.94
C TYR A 423 16.05 -4.48 -13.83
N HIS A 424 16.65 -4.49 -15.02
CA HIS A 424 16.62 -5.64 -15.94
C HIS A 424 17.85 -6.53 -15.82
N GLU A 425 19.03 -5.90 -15.75
CA GLU A 425 20.31 -6.58 -15.71
C GLU A 425 20.76 -6.75 -14.24
N MET A 426 20.10 -7.69 -13.55
CA MET A 426 20.35 -7.97 -12.14
C MET A 426 21.26 -9.18 -12.00
N GLU A 427 22.40 -9.02 -11.33
CA GLU A 427 23.35 -10.07 -10.94
C GLU A 427 22.94 -10.65 -9.57
N ASP A 428 22.81 -11.96 -9.45
CA ASP A 428 22.62 -12.63 -8.15
C ASP A 428 23.91 -12.55 -7.33
N ILE A 429 23.80 -11.99 -6.14
CA ILE A 429 24.92 -11.84 -5.20
C ILE A 429 24.60 -12.46 -3.83
N THR A 430 23.62 -13.35 -3.76
CA THR A 430 23.14 -13.95 -2.51
C THR A 430 24.29 -14.62 -1.73
N GLU A 431 25.18 -15.34 -2.40
CA GLU A 431 26.33 -16.02 -1.78
C GLU A 431 27.31 -15.05 -1.05
N LYS A 432 27.30 -13.76 -1.39
CA LYS A 432 28.14 -12.75 -0.71
C LYS A 432 27.64 -12.38 0.68
N PHE A 433 26.44 -12.82 1.05
CA PHE A 433 25.77 -12.56 2.32
C PHE A 433 25.57 -13.83 3.18
N GLU A 434 25.99 -14.99 2.66
CA GLU A 434 26.06 -16.26 3.41
C GLU A 434 27.39 -16.37 4.16
#